data_e1a0458d0c7334c7fe08fcd58a4cc7a2
#
_entry.id   e1a0458d0c7334c7fe08fcd58a4cc7a2
#
_cell.length_a   1.000
_cell.length_b   1.000
_cell.length_c   1.000
_cell.angle_alpha   90.00
_cell.angle_beta   90.00
_cell.angle_gamma   90.00
#
_symmetry.space_group_name_H-M   'P 1'
#
loop_
_entity.id
_entity.type
_entity.pdbx_description
1 polymer ?
#
loop_
_entity_poly.entity_id
_entity_poly.type
_entity_poly.pdbx_seq_one_letter_code
_entity_poly.pdbx_strand_id
1 'polypeptide(L)'
;MKNKLITLFGILYIFIYLIFGAFQENRAESVGKSIANLRSHENKNLTVKPSLGNLFLWKTIYENDGFYYVDAVRLFAKSEYCQGTKIKKLDILNDFSELDKKSQQYKDIKRFDWFSQGYLGKGIDKNIITDIRYSAVPNEVDGL
;
A
#
# COMPACT_ATOMS: atom_id res chain seq x y z
N MET A 1 12.66 11.69 -41.34
CA MET A 1 12.34 10.28 -41.11
C MET A 1 12.84 9.75 -39.77
N LYS A 2 14.11 9.96 -39.38
CA LYS A 2 14.68 9.45 -38.10
C LYS A 2 13.88 9.86 -36.85
N ASN A 3 13.40 11.10 -36.74
CA ASN A 3 12.67 11.58 -35.54
C ASN A 3 11.33 10.86 -35.35
N LYS A 4 10.59 10.56 -36.43
CA LYS A 4 9.32 9.82 -36.35
C LYS A 4 9.52 8.38 -35.85
N LEU A 5 10.61 7.75 -36.23
CA LEU A 5 10.93 6.39 -35.79
C LEU A 5 11.28 6.36 -34.29
N ILE A 6 12.08 7.31 -33.83
CA ILE A 6 12.42 7.45 -32.40
C ILE A 6 11.17 7.68 -31.57
N THR A 7 10.29 8.56 -32.01
CA THR A 7 9.01 8.81 -31.32
C THR A 7 8.15 7.55 -31.27
N LEU A 8 8.08 6.78 -32.36
CA LEU A 8 7.31 5.54 -32.40
C LEU A 8 7.87 4.50 -31.42
N PHE A 9 9.18 4.32 -31.36
CA PHE A 9 9.82 3.42 -30.38
C PHE A 9 9.59 3.89 -28.95
N GLY A 10 9.64 5.20 -28.68
CA GLY A 10 9.33 5.75 -27.35
C GLY A 10 7.90 5.44 -26.92
N ILE A 11 6.92 5.64 -27.80
CA ILE A 11 5.51 5.32 -27.52
C ILE A 11 5.34 3.82 -27.29
N LEU A 12 5.92 2.98 -28.14
CA LEU A 12 5.86 1.52 -27.99
C LEU A 12 6.47 1.07 -26.66
N TYR A 13 7.60 1.63 -26.26
CA TYR A 13 8.22 1.35 -24.96
C TYR A 13 7.29 1.68 -23.78
N ILE A 14 6.61 2.84 -23.81
CA ILE A 14 5.65 3.24 -22.78
C ILE A 14 4.51 2.21 -22.68
N PHE A 15 3.94 1.79 -23.81
CA PHE A 15 2.88 0.78 -23.81
C PHE A 15 3.34 -0.55 -23.23
N ILE A 16 4.52 -1.04 -23.63
CA ILE A 16 5.10 -2.28 -23.09
C ILE A 16 5.30 -2.16 -21.58
N TYR A 17 5.84 -1.03 -21.11
CA TYR A 17 6.05 -0.77 -19.69
C TYR A 17 4.75 -0.80 -18.89
N LEU A 18 3.70 -0.16 -19.39
CA LEU A 18 2.38 -0.13 -18.73
C LEU A 18 1.73 -1.53 -18.68
N ILE A 19 1.78 -2.28 -19.79
CA ILE A 19 1.26 -3.65 -19.85
C ILE A 19 2.03 -4.55 -18.88
N PHE A 20 3.34 -4.43 -18.84
CA PHE A 20 4.17 -5.18 -17.90
C PHE A 20 3.86 -4.80 -16.45
N GLY A 21 3.64 -3.50 -16.16
CA GLY A 21 3.21 -3.03 -14.85
C GLY A 21 1.91 -3.67 -14.39
N ALA A 22 0.88 -3.66 -15.24
CA ALA A 22 -0.42 -4.29 -14.95
C ALA A 22 -0.30 -5.81 -14.75
N PHE A 23 0.55 -6.48 -15.52
CA PHE A 23 0.84 -7.90 -15.33
C PHE A 23 1.50 -8.18 -13.97
N GLN A 24 2.48 -7.38 -13.59
CA GLN A 24 3.14 -7.50 -12.29
C GLN A 24 2.22 -7.18 -11.11
N GLU A 25 1.30 -6.22 -11.27
CA GLU A 25 0.28 -5.90 -10.27
C GLU A 25 -0.60 -7.12 -9.98
N ASN A 26 -1.13 -7.78 -11.00
CA ASN A 26 -1.92 -9.01 -10.84
C ASN A 26 -1.13 -10.13 -10.15
N ARG A 27 0.16 -10.25 -10.43
CA ARG A 27 1.04 -11.22 -9.74
C ARG A 27 1.22 -10.85 -8.28
N ALA A 28 1.47 -9.58 -7.97
CA ALA A 28 1.61 -9.09 -6.59
C ALA A 28 0.34 -9.34 -5.78
N GLU A 29 -0.83 -9.06 -6.38
CA GLU A 29 -2.13 -9.31 -5.74
C GLU A 29 -2.35 -10.80 -5.46
N SER A 30 -2.01 -11.67 -6.40
CA SER A 30 -2.11 -13.13 -6.20
C SER A 30 -1.22 -13.62 -5.07
N VAL A 31 -0.01 -13.08 -4.95
CA VAL A 31 0.90 -13.40 -3.83
C VAL A 31 0.35 -12.86 -2.52
N GLY A 32 -0.18 -11.63 -2.49
CA GLY A 32 -0.82 -11.04 -1.31
C GLY A 32 -2.00 -11.89 -0.80
N LYS A 33 -2.87 -12.37 -1.70
CA LYS A 33 -3.95 -13.31 -1.37
C LYS A 33 -3.41 -14.61 -0.77
N SER A 34 -2.34 -15.15 -1.34
CA SER A 34 -1.71 -16.38 -0.84
C SER A 34 -1.12 -16.18 0.56
N ILE A 35 -0.48 -15.03 0.84
CA ILE A 35 0.05 -14.70 2.17
C ILE A 35 -1.07 -14.62 3.21
N ALA A 36 -2.17 -13.93 2.91
CA ALA A 36 -3.32 -13.85 3.80
C ALA A 36 -3.91 -15.24 4.08
N ASN A 37 -4.07 -16.08 3.05
CA ASN A 37 -4.57 -17.44 3.20
C ASN A 37 -3.63 -18.32 4.05
N LEU A 38 -2.31 -18.22 3.88
CA LEU A 38 -1.34 -18.93 4.72
C LEU A 38 -1.45 -18.58 6.20
N ARG A 39 -1.91 -17.36 6.50
CA ARG A 39 -2.14 -16.88 7.88
C ARG A 39 -3.56 -17.19 8.37
N SER A 40 -4.41 -17.79 7.55
CA SER A 40 -5.86 -17.98 7.82
C SER A 40 -6.57 -16.66 8.08
N HIS A 41 -6.16 -15.58 7.40
CA HIS A 41 -6.76 -14.26 7.47
C HIS A 41 -7.76 -14.03 6.35
N GLU A 42 -8.81 -13.26 6.63
CA GLU A 42 -9.61 -12.65 5.58
C GLU A 42 -8.78 -11.53 4.93
N ASN A 43 -8.70 -11.53 3.60
CA ASN A 43 -7.93 -10.51 2.87
C ASN A 43 -8.81 -9.30 2.48
N LYS A 44 -9.45 -8.70 3.48
CA LYS A 44 -10.27 -7.50 3.23
C LYS A 44 -9.41 -6.34 2.74
N ASN A 45 -9.94 -5.59 1.77
CA ASN A 45 -9.29 -4.38 1.25
C ASN A 45 -7.82 -4.61 0.80
N LEU A 46 -7.54 -5.79 0.19
CA LEU A 46 -6.21 -6.06 -0.34
C LEU A 46 -5.86 -5.04 -1.42
N THR A 47 -4.74 -4.38 -1.25
CA THR A 47 -4.13 -3.50 -2.25
C THR A 47 -2.64 -3.80 -2.39
N VAL A 48 -2.12 -3.52 -3.57
CA VAL A 48 -0.70 -3.68 -3.86
C VAL A 48 -0.15 -2.41 -4.48
N LYS A 49 1.08 -2.07 -4.14
CA LYS A 49 1.74 -0.86 -4.65
C LYS A 49 3.18 -1.17 -5.05
N PRO A 50 3.60 -0.76 -6.26
CA PRO A 50 4.99 -0.92 -6.66
C PRO A 50 5.88 0.02 -5.84
N SER A 51 7.09 -0.41 -5.55
CA SER A 51 8.12 0.47 -5.03
C SER A 51 8.50 1.52 -6.08
N LEU A 52 8.91 2.71 -5.63
CA LEU A 52 9.23 3.81 -6.51
C LEU A 52 10.25 3.41 -7.60
N GLY A 53 9.84 3.57 -8.85
CA GLY A 53 10.67 3.24 -10.02
C GLY A 53 10.97 1.75 -10.22
N ASN A 54 10.25 0.84 -9.55
CA ASN A 54 10.56 -0.58 -9.56
C ASN A 54 9.28 -1.43 -9.71
N LEU A 55 9.19 -2.19 -10.78
CA LEU A 55 8.07 -3.10 -11.05
C LEU A 55 8.28 -4.54 -10.51
N PHE A 56 9.39 -4.81 -9.83
CA PHE A 56 9.69 -6.14 -9.28
C PHE A 56 9.53 -6.21 -7.78
N LEU A 57 9.52 -5.08 -7.08
CA LEU A 57 9.34 -5.00 -5.64
C LEU A 57 8.04 -4.28 -5.33
N TRP A 58 7.16 -4.95 -4.62
CA TRP A 58 5.81 -4.51 -4.32
C TRP A 58 5.55 -4.53 -2.83
N LYS A 59 4.75 -3.59 -2.37
CA LYS A 59 4.14 -3.58 -1.06
C LYS A 59 2.75 -4.18 -1.17
N THR A 60 2.41 -5.13 -0.31
CA THR A 60 1.05 -5.64 -0.17
C THR A 60 0.47 -5.20 1.14
N ILE A 61 -0.79 -4.79 1.14
CA ILE A 61 -1.51 -4.31 2.32
C ILE A 61 -2.87 -4.97 2.31
N TYR A 62 -3.27 -5.61 3.42
CA TYR A 62 -4.63 -6.09 3.59
C TYR A 62 -5.10 -5.91 5.03
N GLU A 63 -6.42 -5.90 5.23
CA GLU A 63 -7.07 -5.73 6.52
C GLU A 63 -7.57 -7.08 7.04
N ASN A 64 -7.29 -7.36 8.32
CA ASN A 64 -7.88 -8.47 9.07
C ASN A 64 -8.02 -8.10 10.55
N ASP A 65 -9.19 -8.35 11.15
CA ASP A 65 -9.48 -8.12 12.57
C ASP A 65 -9.10 -6.73 13.10
N GLY A 66 -9.34 -5.69 12.31
CA GLY A 66 -9.05 -4.30 12.71
C GLY A 66 -7.56 -3.94 12.67
N PHE A 67 -6.74 -4.76 12.02
CA PHE A 67 -5.34 -4.48 11.76
C PHE A 67 -5.06 -4.47 10.26
N TYR A 68 -4.14 -3.64 9.85
CA TYR A 68 -3.50 -3.74 8.56
C TYR A 68 -2.23 -4.59 8.66
N TYR A 69 -2.07 -5.49 7.73
CA TYR A 69 -0.88 -6.31 7.54
C TYR A 69 -0.16 -5.83 6.30
N VAL A 70 1.13 -5.59 6.44
CA VAL A 70 1.97 -5.03 5.38
C VAL A 70 3.13 -5.98 5.15
N ASP A 71 3.32 -6.41 3.90
CA ASP A 71 4.41 -7.30 3.50
C ASP A 71 5.07 -6.77 2.24
N ALA A 72 6.35 -7.13 2.02
CA ALA A 72 7.03 -6.88 0.76
C ALA A 72 7.02 -8.15 -0.11
N VAL A 73 6.76 -7.96 -1.40
CA VAL A 73 6.76 -9.06 -2.39
C VAL A 73 7.74 -8.72 -3.50
N ARG A 74 8.65 -9.66 -3.78
CA ARG A 74 9.58 -9.58 -4.90
C ARG A 74 9.12 -10.50 -6.03
N LEU A 75 8.91 -9.92 -7.21
CA LEU A 75 8.37 -10.60 -8.38
C LEU A 75 9.44 -10.78 -9.46
N PHE A 76 10.28 -11.78 -9.31
CA PHE A 76 11.14 -12.29 -10.37
C PHE A 76 10.58 -13.56 -10.99
N ALA A 77 11.41 -14.42 -11.54
CA ALA A 77 11.01 -15.73 -12.06
C ALA A 77 10.26 -16.54 -10.98
N LYS A 78 10.76 -16.53 -9.74
CA LYS A 78 10.08 -17.01 -8.53
C LYS A 78 9.63 -15.81 -7.71
N SER A 79 8.38 -15.84 -7.27
CA SER A 79 7.87 -14.84 -6.33
C SER A 79 8.30 -15.20 -4.92
N GLU A 80 8.81 -14.22 -4.20
CA GLU A 80 9.23 -14.33 -2.81
C GLU A 80 8.58 -13.21 -2.00
N TYR A 81 8.33 -13.45 -0.71
CA TYR A 81 7.85 -12.40 0.16
C TYR A 81 8.70 -12.27 1.43
N CYS A 82 8.79 -11.06 1.92
CA CYS A 82 9.36 -10.74 3.22
C CYS A 82 8.22 -10.31 4.12
N GLN A 83 8.06 -11.03 5.23
CA GLN A 83 7.07 -10.68 6.24
C GLN A 83 7.38 -9.30 6.79
N GLY A 84 6.36 -8.48 6.87
CA GLY A 84 6.49 -7.14 7.43
C GLY A 84 5.75 -6.98 8.73
N THR A 85 5.27 -5.77 8.94
CA THR A 85 4.66 -5.34 10.20
C THR A 85 3.14 -5.34 10.11
N LYS A 86 2.50 -5.34 11.30
CA LYS A 86 1.07 -5.06 11.42
C LYS A 86 0.87 -3.78 12.23
N ILE A 87 -0.15 -3.03 11.88
CA ILE A 87 -0.53 -1.81 12.58
C ILE A 87 -2.03 -1.80 12.82
N LYS A 88 -2.47 -1.28 13.97
CA LYS A 88 -3.89 -1.12 14.25
C LYS A 88 -4.50 -0.12 13.28
N LYS A 89 -5.60 -0.50 12.64
CA LYS A 89 -6.41 0.43 11.83
C LYS A 89 -6.91 1.56 12.71
N LEU A 90 -6.83 2.79 12.22
CA LEU A 90 -7.34 3.95 12.93
C LEU A 90 -8.87 3.89 13.01
N ASP A 91 -9.39 3.98 14.22
CA ASP A 91 -10.80 4.23 14.49
C ASP A 91 -10.94 5.64 15.08
N ILE A 92 -11.28 6.61 14.21
CA ILE A 92 -11.32 8.02 14.60
C ILE A 92 -12.30 8.27 15.77
N LEU A 93 -13.42 7.54 15.81
CA LEU A 93 -14.44 7.75 16.85
C LEU A 93 -13.98 7.24 18.21
N ASN A 94 -13.31 6.09 18.24
CA ASN A 94 -12.85 5.48 19.47
C ASN A 94 -11.46 5.97 19.89
N ASP A 95 -10.55 6.11 18.93
CA ASP A 95 -9.17 6.51 19.21
C ASP A 95 -9.02 8.00 19.57
N PHE A 96 -9.97 8.84 19.15
CA PHE A 96 -10.03 10.28 19.44
C PHE A 96 -11.38 10.71 20.00
N SER A 97 -11.97 9.90 20.86
CA SER A 97 -13.28 10.17 21.49
C SER A 97 -13.30 11.47 22.30
N GLU A 98 -12.16 11.91 22.82
CA GLU A 98 -12.02 13.14 23.60
C GLU A 98 -11.94 14.42 22.73
N LEU A 99 -11.74 14.30 21.42
CA LEU A 99 -11.67 15.44 20.54
C LEU A 99 -13.07 15.99 20.24
N ASP A 100 -13.23 17.30 20.44
CA ASP A 100 -14.43 17.97 19.96
C ASP A 100 -14.55 17.82 18.43
N LYS A 101 -15.67 17.28 17.97
CA LYS A 101 -15.98 17.10 16.54
C LYS A 101 -15.98 18.40 15.73
N LYS A 102 -16.11 19.55 16.40
CA LYS A 102 -16.02 20.87 15.77
C LYS A 102 -14.60 21.41 15.73
N SER A 103 -13.66 20.78 16.45
CA SER A 103 -12.27 21.22 16.48
C SER A 103 -11.60 21.12 15.11
N GLN A 104 -10.56 21.91 14.91
CA GLN A 104 -9.77 21.85 13.68
C GLN A 104 -9.04 20.52 13.57
N GLN A 105 -8.51 20.00 14.67
CA GLN A 105 -7.80 18.71 14.71
C GLN A 105 -8.70 17.57 14.22
N TYR A 106 -9.95 17.49 14.69
CA TYR A 106 -10.87 16.46 14.23
C TYR A 106 -11.15 16.56 12.73
N LYS A 107 -11.35 17.77 12.21
CA LYS A 107 -11.57 18.02 10.78
C LYS A 107 -10.36 17.61 9.95
N ASP A 108 -9.15 17.88 10.43
CA ASP A 108 -7.92 17.53 9.72
C ASP A 108 -7.67 16.02 9.69
N ILE A 109 -7.95 15.32 10.81
CA ILE A 109 -7.91 13.84 10.84
C ILE A 109 -8.92 13.26 9.84
N LYS A 110 -10.15 13.77 9.80
CA LYS A 110 -11.16 13.33 8.83
C LYS A 110 -10.76 13.60 7.39
N ARG A 111 -10.12 14.74 7.13
CA ARG A 111 -9.60 15.07 5.81
C ARG A 111 -8.46 14.11 5.42
N PHE A 112 -7.56 13.80 6.35
CA PHE A 112 -6.48 12.85 6.12
C PHE A 112 -7.02 11.44 5.86
N ASP A 113 -8.02 10.99 6.62
CA ASP A 113 -8.70 9.72 6.41
C ASP A 113 -9.33 9.63 5.00
N TRP A 114 -9.97 10.72 4.55
CA TRP A 114 -10.51 10.79 3.20
C TRP A 114 -9.41 10.70 2.12
N PHE A 115 -8.31 11.44 2.25
CA PHE A 115 -7.17 11.37 1.33
C PHE A 115 -6.49 10.00 1.32
N SER A 116 -6.38 9.39 2.48
CA SER A 116 -5.79 8.07 2.62
C SER A 116 -6.74 6.94 2.22
N GLN A 117 -7.99 7.24 1.85
CA GLN A 117 -9.01 6.23 1.53
C GLN A 117 -9.20 5.21 2.65
N GLY A 118 -9.05 5.64 3.91
CA GLY A 118 -9.16 4.80 5.09
C GLY A 118 -7.91 3.98 5.42
N TYR A 119 -6.81 4.10 4.66
CA TYR A 119 -5.56 3.39 4.94
C TYR A 119 -4.71 4.08 6.03
N LEU A 120 -5.36 4.51 7.11
CA LEU A 120 -4.67 5.08 8.27
C LEU A 120 -4.43 4.03 9.35
N GLY A 121 -3.18 3.95 9.77
CA GLY A 121 -2.75 3.19 10.93
C GLY A 121 -2.49 4.10 12.12
N LYS A 122 -2.75 3.57 13.33
CA LYS A 122 -2.36 4.22 14.57
C LYS A 122 -0.97 3.75 14.98
N GLY A 123 0.01 4.67 14.94
CA GLY A 123 1.37 4.39 15.36
C GLY A 123 1.48 3.90 16.81
N ILE A 124 2.63 3.34 17.17
CA ILE A 124 2.93 2.87 18.53
C ILE A 124 2.79 4.04 19.51
N ASP A 125 3.31 5.21 19.13
CA ASP A 125 3.03 6.45 19.83
C ASP A 125 1.61 6.90 19.57
N LYS A 126 0.82 7.06 20.62
CA LYS A 126 -0.63 7.35 20.59
C LYS A 126 -1.00 8.59 19.75
N ASN A 127 -0.03 9.43 19.42
CA ASN A 127 -0.23 10.69 18.70
C ASN A 127 0.17 10.65 17.23
N ILE A 128 0.66 9.50 16.73
CA ILE A 128 1.08 9.37 15.34
C ILE A 128 0.01 8.63 14.54
N ILE A 129 -0.41 9.27 13.45
CA ILE A 129 -1.29 8.67 12.44
C ILE A 129 -0.47 8.55 11.17
N THR A 130 -0.40 7.35 10.61
CA THR A 130 0.40 7.06 9.42
C THR A 130 -0.47 6.56 8.28
N ASP A 131 -0.26 7.09 7.07
CA ASP A 131 -0.79 6.47 5.85
C ASP A 131 0.10 5.28 5.48
N ILE A 132 -0.40 4.08 5.75
CA ILE A 132 0.35 2.84 5.61
C ILE A 132 0.72 2.48 4.17
N ARG A 133 0.15 3.17 3.18
CA ARG A 133 0.46 2.95 1.76
C ARG A 133 1.85 3.47 1.38
N TYR A 134 2.38 4.39 2.18
CA TYR A 134 3.64 5.09 1.88
C TYR A 134 4.66 4.85 3.00
N SER A 135 5.73 4.17 2.65
CA SER A 135 6.91 3.98 3.50
C SER A 135 8.13 3.79 2.60
N ALA A 136 9.31 4.15 3.09
CA ALA A 136 10.56 3.94 2.36
C ALA A 136 10.87 2.44 2.19
N VAL A 137 10.52 1.64 3.18
CA VAL A 137 10.73 0.18 3.20
C VAL A 137 9.38 -0.50 2.96
N PRO A 138 9.24 -1.34 1.92
CA PRO A 138 7.94 -1.89 1.52
C PRO A 138 7.25 -2.78 2.55
N ASN A 139 7.98 -3.43 3.45
CA ASN A 139 7.42 -4.28 4.50
C ASN A 139 7.25 -3.58 5.85
N GLU A 140 7.44 -2.26 5.90
CA GLU A 140 7.28 -1.45 7.10
C GLU A 140 6.14 -0.45 6.93
N VAL A 141 5.59 0.03 8.06
CA VAL A 141 4.53 1.03 8.09
C VAL A 141 5.06 2.41 8.45
N ASP A 142 6.19 2.48 9.12
CA ASP A 142 6.81 3.73 9.55
C ASP A 142 7.80 4.21 8.50
N GLY A 143 7.60 5.43 8.04
CA GLY A 143 8.32 5.99 6.90
C GLY A 143 9.70 6.57 7.21
N LEU A 144 10.23 6.43 8.40
CA LEU A 144 11.58 6.90 8.78
C LEU A 144 12.05 6.16 10.02
#